data_b290af32d318a539e62b4ef24afd1877
#
_entry.id   b290af32d318a539e62b4ef24afd1877
#
_cell.length_a   1.000
_cell.length_b   1.000
_cell.length_c   1.000
_cell.angle_alpha   90.00
_cell.angle_beta   90.00
_cell.angle_gamma   90.00
#
_symmetry.space_group_name_H-M   'P 1'
#
loop_
_entity.id
_entity.type
_entity.pdbx_description
1 polymer ?
#
loop_
_entity_poly.entity_id
_entity_poly.type
_entity_poly.pdbx_seq_one_letter_code
_entity_poly.pdbx_strand_id
1 'polypeptide(L)'
;MTESENKFLVFSVGEDLYASPLLSIREVLEYQTPKPMPNMVHYFTGVINVRGAIVGVIDLRTKFGHEAKNWPRTPFLLCDTARGAIATIVDSVDRVQTFTEEQIERHPPVATKIEQNYLIGVAKSSHELITLVDMEKLLNEQEYKKVSGE
;
A
#
# COMPACT_ATOMS: atom_id res chain seq x y z
N MET A 1 -9.62 -11.76 -18.81
CA MET A 1 -8.68 -11.06 -17.93
C MET A 1 -7.33 -10.94 -18.61
N THR A 2 -6.76 -9.76 -18.64
CA THR A 2 -5.45 -9.57 -19.27
C THR A 2 -4.32 -9.99 -18.33
N GLU A 3 -3.13 -10.24 -18.88
CA GLU A 3 -1.98 -10.58 -18.04
C GLU A 3 -1.68 -9.50 -17.01
N SER A 4 -1.84 -8.21 -17.37
CA SER A 4 -1.55 -7.11 -16.46
C SER A 4 -2.51 -7.06 -15.27
N GLU A 5 -3.73 -7.55 -15.42
CA GLU A 5 -4.69 -7.60 -14.32
C GLU A 5 -4.32 -8.63 -13.26
N ASN A 6 -3.50 -9.62 -13.63
CA ASN A 6 -3.06 -10.68 -12.72
C ASN A 6 -1.66 -10.46 -12.18
N LYS A 7 -0.99 -9.37 -12.57
CA LYS A 7 0.35 -9.08 -12.07
C LYS A 7 0.27 -8.18 -10.85
N PHE A 8 1.00 -8.56 -9.85
CA PHE A 8 1.03 -7.88 -8.57
C PHE A 8 2.47 -7.59 -8.15
N LEU A 9 2.67 -6.45 -7.53
CA LEU A 9 3.93 -6.16 -6.85
C LEU A 9 3.81 -6.66 -5.42
N VAL A 10 4.68 -7.58 -5.05
CA VAL A 10 4.71 -8.17 -3.71
C VAL A 10 5.67 -7.37 -2.84
N PHE A 11 5.22 -6.99 -1.67
CA PHE A 11 6.01 -6.22 -0.71
C PHE A 11 5.72 -6.71 0.70
N SER A 12 6.59 -6.35 1.64
CA SER A 12 6.38 -6.72 3.03
C SER A 12 6.02 -5.51 3.88
N VAL A 13 5.16 -5.75 4.86
CA VAL A 13 4.83 -4.80 5.91
C VAL A 13 4.84 -5.59 7.21
N GLY A 14 5.72 -5.23 8.13
CA GLY A 14 6.00 -6.08 9.26
C GLY A 14 6.60 -7.39 8.79
N GLU A 15 6.09 -8.51 9.28
CA GLU A 15 6.53 -9.83 8.88
C GLU A 15 5.63 -10.46 7.81
N ASP A 16 4.61 -9.72 7.37
CA ASP A 16 3.60 -10.23 6.47
C ASP A 16 3.83 -9.77 5.04
N LEU A 17 3.42 -10.61 4.08
CA LEU A 17 3.48 -10.28 2.66
C LEU A 17 2.14 -9.73 2.20
N TYR A 18 2.23 -8.67 1.42
CA TYR A 18 1.09 -8.01 0.77
C TYR A 18 1.40 -7.85 -0.71
N ALA A 19 0.40 -7.61 -1.50
CA ALA A 19 0.62 -7.31 -2.90
C ALA A 19 -0.42 -6.34 -3.42
N SER A 20 0.00 -5.49 -4.34
CA SER A 20 -0.87 -4.53 -5.02
C SER A 20 -0.89 -4.84 -6.50
N PRO A 21 -2.04 -4.65 -7.18
CA PRO A 21 -2.04 -4.70 -8.64
C PRO A 21 -0.92 -3.82 -9.19
N LEU A 22 -0.14 -4.37 -10.12
CA LEU A 22 1.02 -3.66 -10.66
C LEU A 22 0.64 -2.32 -11.27
N LEU A 23 -0.54 -2.24 -11.91
CA LEU A 23 -0.99 -1.01 -12.55
C LEU A 23 -1.31 0.11 -11.57
N SER A 24 -1.48 -0.19 -10.30
CA SER A 24 -1.70 0.84 -9.27
C SER A 24 -0.41 1.49 -8.81
N ILE A 25 0.73 0.89 -9.11
CA ILE A 25 2.03 1.38 -8.68
C ILE A 25 2.69 2.12 -9.83
N ARG A 26 2.97 3.42 -9.63
CA ARG A 26 3.66 4.22 -10.64
C ARG A 26 5.16 3.93 -10.63
N GLU A 27 5.76 3.91 -9.44
CA GLU A 27 7.17 3.62 -9.29
C GLU A 27 7.52 3.32 -7.84
N VAL A 28 8.68 2.73 -7.63
CA VAL A 28 9.26 2.53 -6.30
C VAL A 28 10.27 3.65 -6.08
N LEU A 29 10.13 4.38 -4.99
CA LEU A 29 10.99 5.50 -4.67
C LEU A 29 11.95 5.13 -3.54
N GLU A 30 13.15 5.71 -3.59
CA GLU A 30 14.06 5.64 -2.46
C GLU A 30 13.50 6.46 -1.31
N TYR A 31 13.91 6.12 -0.10
CA TYR A 31 13.49 6.82 1.09
C TYR A 31 13.79 8.31 1.02
N GLN A 32 12.81 9.12 1.41
CA GLN A 32 12.99 10.54 1.69
C GLN A 32 12.36 10.79 3.05
N THR A 33 12.94 11.69 3.84
CA THR A 33 12.32 12.05 5.12
C THR A 33 11.08 12.89 4.85
N PRO A 34 9.87 12.42 5.19
CA PRO A 34 8.67 13.21 5.00
C PRO A 34 8.67 14.46 5.88
N LYS A 35 8.16 15.54 5.35
CA LYS A 35 7.97 16.75 6.15
C LYS A 35 6.64 16.62 6.91
N PRO A 36 6.66 16.56 8.25
CA PRO A 36 5.43 16.42 9.02
C PRO A 36 4.49 17.60 8.82
N MET A 37 3.20 17.30 8.85
CA MET A 37 2.14 18.30 8.76
C MET A 37 1.30 18.25 10.04
N PRO A 38 0.76 19.37 10.52
CA PRO A 38 -0.03 19.38 11.76
C PRO A 38 -1.41 18.75 11.57
N ASN A 39 -1.92 18.18 12.66
CA ASN A 39 -3.31 17.69 12.74
C ASN A 39 -3.68 16.60 11.71
N MET A 40 -2.75 15.71 11.43
CA MET A 40 -2.99 14.62 10.47
C MET A 40 -3.39 13.33 11.19
N VAL A 41 -4.04 12.42 10.45
CA VAL A 41 -4.35 11.10 10.98
C VAL A 41 -3.07 10.35 11.31
N HIS A 42 -3.15 9.39 12.23
CA HIS A 42 -1.95 8.78 12.82
C HIS A 42 -1.06 8.02 11.82
N TYR A 43 -1.60 7.54 10.71
CA TYR A 43 -0.80 6.83 9.69
C TYR A 43 -0.25 7.76 8.61
N PHE A 44 -0.57 9.04 8.64
CA PHE A 44 -0.03 10.04 7.72
C PHE A 44 1.26 10.60 8.31
N THR A 45 2.37 10.42 7.59
CA THR A 45 3.68 10.81 8.11
C THR A 45 4.12 12.20 7.66
N GLY A 46 3.50 12.74 6.63
CA GLY A 46 3.85 14.04 6.11
C GLY A 46 3.78 14.08 4.60
N VAL A 47 4.60 14.94 4.00
CA VAL A 47 4.63 15.12 2.54
C VAL A 47 6.07 15.01 2.05
N ILE A 48 6.20 14.62 0.78
CA ILE A 48 7.50 14.60 0.09
C ILE A 48 7.36 15.34 -1.24
N ASN A 49 8.51 15.71 -1.80
CA ASN A 49 8.55 16.33 -3.12
C ASN A 49 8.98 15.26 -4.13
N VAL A 50 8.12 15.00 -5.11
CA VAL A 50 8.44 14.07 -6.20
C VAL A 50 8.44 14.88 -7.49
N ARG A 51 9.62 15.22 -7.98
CA ARG A 51 9.81 15.97 -9.22
C ARG A 51 8.94 17.22 -9.30
N GLY A 52 8.91 17.99 -8.19
CA GLY A 52 8.17 19.24 -8.10
C GLY A 52 6.74 19.12 -7.61
N ALA A 53 6.20 17.90 -7.50
CA ALA A 53 4.86 17.67 -6.97
C ALA A 53 4.93 17.32 -5.49
N ILE A 54 4.01 17.90 -4.72
CA ILE A 54 3.89 17.59 -3.29
C ILE A 54 2.97 16.39 -3.16
N VAL A 55 3.48 15.32 -2.55
CA VAL A 55 2.77 14.04 -2.43
C VAL A 55 2.66 13.66 -0.96
N GLY A 56 1.44 13.30 -0.53
CA GLY A 56 1.22 12.83 0.82
C GLY A 56 1.79 11.43 1.03
N VAL A 57 2.30 11.16 2.23
CA VAL A 57 2.94 9.90 2.57
C VAL A 57 2.16 9.20 3.68
N ILE A 58 1.81 7.96 3.43
CA ILE A 58 1.09 7.10 4.37
C ILE A 58 2.00 5.95 4.77
N ASP A 59 2.13 5.72 6.07
CA ASP A 59 2.87 4.57 6.57
C ASP A 59 1.93 3.37 6.62
N LEU A 60 2.12 2.41 5.73
CA LEU A 60 1.28 1.22 5.70
C LEU A 60 1.43 0.36 6.95
N ARG A 61 2.59 0.41 7.61
CA ARG A 61 2.79 -0.33 8.86
C ARG A 61 1.77 0.13 9.90
N THR A 62 1.64 1.44 10.05
CA THR A 62 0.68 2.04 10.98
C THR A 62 -0.75 1.81 10.51
N LYS A 63 -1.00 1.99 9.22
CA LYS A 63 -2.35 1.83 8.63
C LYS A 63 -2.88 0.41 8.82
N PHE A 64 -1.98 -0.59 8.70
CA PHE A 64 -2.35 -2.00 8.81
C PHE A 64 -2.22 -2.54 10.25
N GLY A 65 -1.95 -1.67 11.23
CA GLY A 65 -1.91 -2.06 12.63
C GLY A 65 -0.62 -2.73 13.09
N HIS A 66 0.46 -2.60 12.31
CA HIS A 66 1.77 -3.09 12.72
C HIS A 66 2.48 -2.00 13.52
N GLU A 67 3.39 -2.40 14.39
CA GLU A 67 4.24 -1.44 15.08
C GLU A 67 5.21 -0.79 14.09
N ALA A 68 5.25 0.54 14.10
CA ALA A 68 6.23 1.27 13.31
C ALA A 68 7.59 1.11 14.01
N LYS A 69 8.42 0.23 13.49
CA LYS A 69 9.81 0.13 13.94
C LYS A 69 10.58 1.29 13.33
N ASN A 70 11.57 1.79 14.07
CA ASN A 70 12.46 2.81 13.53
C ASN A 70 13.41 2.19 12.52
N TRP A 71 12.88 1.86 11.35
CA TRP A 71 13.73 1.37 10.28
C TRP A 71 14.34 2.57 9.57
N PRO A 72 15.65 2.60 9.44
CA PRO A 72 16.24 3.62 8.59
C PRO A 72 16.00 3.22 7.14
N ARG A 73 15.31 4.04 6.37
CA ARG A 73 15.30 3.98 4.90
C ARG A 73 14.62 2.78 4.27
N THR A 74 13.33 2.67 4.50
CA THR A 74 12.51 1.73 3.75
C THR A 74 12.02 2.40 2.46
N PRO A 75 11.72 1.62 1.40
CA PRO A 75 11.25 2.21 0.14
C PRO A 75 9.83 2.73 0.24
N PHE A 76 9.49 3.62 -0.69
CA PHE A 76 8.13 4.12 -0.84
C PHE A 76 7.55 3.56 -2.14
N LEU A 77 6.27 3.22 -2.11
CA LEU A 77 5.52 2.90 -3.32
C LEU A 77 4.70 4.13 -3.70
N LEU A 78 4.99 4.69 -4.87
CA LEU A 78 4.20 5.81 -5.39
C LEU A 78 3.02 5.22 -6.13
N CYS A 79 1.83 5.47 -5.61
CA CYS A 79 0.59 4.87 -6.10
C CYS A 79 -0.27 5.91 -6.79
N ASP A 80 -0.91 5.52 -7.90
CA ASP A 80 -1.89 6.36 -8.56
C ASP A 80 -3.28 6.05 -8.03
N THR A 81 -4.00 7.09 -7.63
CA THR A 81 -5.40 6.95 -7.22
C THR A 81 -6.25 7.90 -8.06
N ALA A 82 -7.56 7.74 -7.99
CA ALA A 82 -8.49 8.62 -8.69
C ALA A 82 -8.35 10.08 -8.25
N ARG A 83 -7.78 10.31 -7.06
CA ARG A 83 -7.60 11.64 -6.50
C ARG A 83 -6.16 12.14 -6.53
N GLY A 84 -5.31 11.47 -7.28
CA GLY A 84 -3.91 11.84 -7.40
C GLY A 84 -2.97 10.82 -6.81
N ALA A 85 -1.69 11.16 -6.78
CA ALA A 85 -0.67 10.24 -6.31
C ALA A 85 -0.55 10.27 -4.78
N ILE A 86 -0.28 9.10 -4.22
CA ILE A 86 0.00 8.92 -2.79
C ILE A 86 1.22 8.03 -2.68
N ALA A 87 2.15 8.38 -1.80
CA ALA A 87 3.29 7.53 -1.50
C ALA A 87 2.99 6.72 -0.25
N THR A 88 3.32 5.44 -0.28
CA THR A 88 3.12 4.55 0.87
C THR A 88 4.45 3.98 1.32
N ILE A 89 4.67 3.94 2.64
CA ILE A 89 5.88 3.36 3.21
C ILE A 89 5.65 1.88 3.45
N VAL A 90 6.55 1.06 2.93
CA VAL A 90 6.54 -0.40 3.15
C VAL A 90 7.91 -0.80 3.70
N ASP A 91 8.03 -2.00 4.22
CA ASP A 91 9.32 -2.44 4.77
C ASP A 91 10.29 -2.89 3.67
N SER A 92 9.78 -3.61 2.69
CA SER A 92 10.60 -4.00 1.54
C SER A 92 9.73 -4.31 0.34
N VAL A 93 10.33 -4.23 -0.83
CA VAL A 93 9.70 -4.65 -2.09
C VAL A 93 10.37 -5.96 -2.48
N ASP A 94 9.57 -6.98 -2.74
CA ASP A 94 10.09 -8.33 -2.97
C ASP A 94 10.17 -8.69 -4.46
N ARG A 95 9.02 -8.74 -5.13
CA ARG A 95 8.99 -9.21 -6.53
C ARG A 95 7.68 -8.84 -7.21
N VAL A 96 7.67 -8.97 -8.53
CA VAL A 96 6.42 -8.95 -9.32
C VAL A 96 6.03 -10.41 -9.55
N GLN A 97 4.78 -10.73 -9.28
CA GLN A 97 4.28 -12.09 -9.43
C GLN A 97 2.90 -12.09 -10.08
N THR A 98 2.67 -13.07 -10.93
CA THR A 98 1.36 -13.29 -11.55
C THR A 98 0.64 -14.38 -10.77
N PHE A 99 -0.62 -14.13 -10.39
CA PHE A 99 -1.46 -15.12 -9.72
C PHE A 99 -2.59 -15.53 -10.65
N THR A 100 -2.92 -16.83 -10.64
CA THR A 100 -4.10 -17.32 -11.35
C THR A 100 -5.33 -17.12 -10.47
N GLU A 101 -6.51 -17.12 -11.07
CA GLU A 101 -7.75 -16.98 -10.29
C GLU A 101 -7.91 -18.10 -9.26
N GLU A 102 -7.38 -19.28 -9.55
CA GLU A 102 -7.42 -20.41 -8.61
C GLU A 102 -6.59 -20.15 -7.36
N GLN A 103 -5.56 -19.34 -7.46
CA GLN A 103 -4.69 -19.00 -6.34
C GLN A 103 -5.28 -17.92 -5.44
N ILE A 104 -6.31 -17.22 -5.90
CA ILE A 104 -6.87 -16.06 -5.18
C ILE A 104 -8.19 -16.42 -4.51
N GLU A 105 -8.23 -16.32 -3.18
CA GLU A 105 -9.47 -16.40 -2.41
C GLU A 105 -9.96 -14.97 -2.16
N ARG A 106 -11.06 -14.60 -2.80
CA ARG A 106 -11.52 -13.20 -2.77
C ARG A 106 -12.31 -12.83 -1.51
N HIS A 107 -12.87 -13.83 -0.83
CA HIS A 107 -13.66 -13.58 0.38
C HIS A 107 -13.21 -14.56 1.46
N PRO A 108 -11.99 -14.38 1.99
CA PRO A 108 -11.48 -15.32 2.98
C PRO A 108 -12.37 -15.32 4.23
N PRO A 109 -12.68 -16.50 4.78
CA PRO A 109 -13.59 -16.61 5.93
C PRO A 109 -12.91 -16.34 7.27
N VAL A 110 -11.85 -15.55 7.26
CA VAL A 110 -11.08 -15.23 8.46
C VAL A 110 -11.06 -13.73 8.68
N ALA A 111 -11.03 -13.34 9.95
CA ALA A 111 -10.86 -11.94 10.30
C ALA A 111 -9.45 -11.50 9.92
N THR A 112 -9.34 -10.33 9.33
CA THR A 112 -8.06 -9.73 9.01
C THR A 112 -7.95 -8.38 9.70
N LYS A 113 -6.73 -7.89 9.87
CA LYS A 113 -6.50 -6.54 10.39
C LYS A 113 -6.79 -5.48 9.34
N ILE A 114 -6.98 -5.91 8.09
CA ILE A 114 -7.22 -5.03 6.96
C ILE A 114 -8.72 -4.86 6.76
N GLU A 115 -9.15 -3.62 6.56
CA GLU A 115 -10.55 -3.32 6.30
C GLU A 115 -10.99 -3.95 4.97
N GLN A 116 -12.21 -4.46 4.96
CA GLN A 116 -12.76 -5.17 3.81
C GLN A 116 -12.85 -4.30 2.55
N ASN A 117 -13.00 -2.99 2.72
CA ASN A 117 -13.19 -2.09 1.58
C ASN A 117 -11.97 -2.00 0.66
N TYR A 118 -10.76 -2.29 1.14
CA TYR A 118 -9.58 -2.31 0.28
C TYR A 118 -8.91 -3.69 0.21
N LEU A 119 -9.55 -4.72 0.74
CA LEU A 119 -9.07 -6.09 0.62
C LEU A 119 -9.56 -6.68 -0.70
N ILE A 120 -8.64 -7.06 -1.59
CA ILE A 120 -8.99 -7.78 -2.82
C ILE A 120 -9.18 -9.25 -2.50
N GLY A 121 -8.29 -9.83 -1.72
CA GLY A 121 -8.34 -11.24 -1.37
C GLY A 121 -7.02 -11.71 -0.79
N VAL A 122 -6.85 -13.01 -0.70
CA VAL A 122 -5.61 -13.63 -0.24
C VAL A 122 -5.14 -14.60 -1.32
N ALA A 123 -3.90 -14.45 -1.75
CA ALA A 123 -3.30 -15.34 -2.74
C ALA A 123 -2.48 -16.41 -2.04
N LYS A 124 -2.55 -17.61 -2.58
CA LYS A 124 -1.76 -18.73 -2.11
C LYS A 124 -0.64 -18.99 -3.12
N SER A 125 0.60 -18.95 -2.67
CA SER A 125 1.76 -19.18 -3.52
C SER A 125 2.73 -20.08 -2.78
N SER A 126 2.84 -21.34 -3.22
CA SER A 126 3.65 -22.36 -2.54
C SER A 126 3.22 -22.48 -1.07
N HIS A 127 4.06 -22.04 -0.14
CA HIS A 127 3.75 -22.08 1.29
C HIS A 127 3.43 -20.70 1.85
N GLU A 128 3.32 -19.70 0.96
CA GLU A 128 3.10 -18.33 1.37
C GLU A 128 1.64 -17.91 1.19
N LEU A 129 1.15 -17.10 2.11
CA LEU A 129 -0.13 -16.42 1.97
C LEU A 129 0.16 -14.94 1.79
N ILE A 130 -0.36 -14.36 0.72
CA ILE A 130 -0.11 -12.97 0.36
C ILE A 130 -1.44 -12.23 0.33
N THR A 131 -1.56 -11.19 1.13
CA THR A 131 -2.78 -10.39 1.19
C THR A 131 -2.79 -9.38 0.05
N LEU A 132 -3.81 -9.46 -0.81
CA LEU A 132 -3.93 -8.58 -1.97
C LEU A 132 -4.76 -7.35 -1.57
N VAL A 133 -4.19 -6.16 -1.79
CA VAL A 133 -4.82 -4.91 -1.38
C VAL A 133 -5.02 -3.99 -2.58
N ASP A 134 -6.15 -3.29 -2.58
CA ASP A 134 -6.47 -2.29 -3.59
C ASP A 134 -5.99 -0.93 -3.10
N MET A 135 -4.87 -0.47 -3.65
CA MET A 135 -4.25 0.76 -3.21
C MET A 135 -5.09 2.00 -3.55
N GLU A 136 -5.97 1.91 -4.54
CA GLU A 136 -6.87 3.02 -4.86
C GLU A 136 -7.93 3.22 -3.79
N LYS A 137 -8.30 2.14 -3.08
CA LYS A 137 -9.31 2.18 -2.03
C LYS A 137 -8.73 2.27 -0.63
N LEU A 138 -7.44 2.50 -0.53
CA LEU A 138 -6.72 2.54 0.74
C LEU A 138 -7.28 3.62 1.68
N LEU A 139 -7.71 4.74 1.13
CA LEU A 139 -8.32 5.84 1.88
C LEU A 139 -9.77 6.02 1.45
N ASN A 140 -10.66 6.26 2.42
CA ASN A 140 -12.04 6.62 2.12
C ASN A 140 -12.13 8.14 1.88
N GLU A 141 -13.34 8.63 1.53
CA GLU A 141 -13.56 10.04 1.24
C GLU A 141 -13.12 10.98 2.37
N GLN A 142 -13.46 10.63 3.60
CA GLN A 142 -13.13 11.46 4.75
C GLN A 142 -11.62 11.49 5.00
N GLU A 143 -10.97 10.36 4.82
CA GLU A 143 -9.53 10.26 4.98
C GLU A 143 -8.80 11.06 3.91
N TYR A 144 -9.28 11.04 2.67
CA TYR A 144 -8.71 11.87 1.61
C TYR A 144 -8.79 13.35 1.94
N LYS A 145 -9.91 13.81 2.47
CA LYS A 145 -10.07 15.20 2.85
C LYS A 145 -9.06 15.61 3.91
N LYS A 146 -8.81 14.74 4.88
CA LYS A 146 -7.82 15.01 5.93
C LYS A 146 -6.41 15.06 5.38
N VAL A 147 -6.09 14.18 4.44
CA VAL A 147 -4.75 14.08 3.86
C VAL A 147 -4.51 15.22 2.88
N SER A 148 -5.52 15.67 2.13
CA SER A 148 -5.38 16.73 1.14
C SER A 148 -5.57 18.13 1.72
N GLY A 149 -5.98 18.24 2.96
CA GLY A 149 -6.22 19.53 3.60
C GLY A 149 -7.53 20.20 3.19
N GLU A 150 -8.43 19.46 2.62
CA GLU A 150 -9.75 19.97 2.22
C GLU A 150 -10.74 19.98 3.37
#